data_d35b7c9ac7002f619f23dce5c3bfcc96
#
_entry.id   d35b7c9ac7002f619f23dce5c3bfcc96
#
_cell.length_a   1.000
_cell.length_b   1.000
_cell.length_c   1.000
_cell.angle_alpha   90.00
_cell.angle_beta   90.00
_cell.angle_gamma   90.00
#
_symmetry.space_group_name_H-M   'P 1'
#
loop_
_entity.id
_entity.type
_entity.pdbx_description
1 polymer ?
#
loop_
_entity_poly.entity_id
_entity_poly.type
_entity_poly.pdbx_seq_one_letter_code
_entity_poly.pdbx_strand_id
1 'polypeptide(L)'
;MPVPRPTPGCIWNSFRASGKRHLLLTGGRGSGKTTLLGSLCPEPLPGVTTWADPGKAVYLREENTGRETVIGLFDSTRPGAENKMQPVSRGLQALGVDALGRCVQHPSPWVRVDEIGYLELSCPEYCQALRQLFEEKQVLAAVRKQDAPFLRELLQRQDVFSVDLDNPYGSAGCVMMASGLGRRFGGSKLMVPFLGKPLLYWALSATEGLFSRRVVVTRNPEAAVFCTALGVETVVHDEPGRNDTVRLGLEAVGNVTQCLFCPADQPLLSRQTVESLLLCGQNSRGRIWRPCFQGTPGAPILFSRDYFDELKHLPQGKGGGVVAASHGESVRTLPVADKRELWDIDTPENLTELEQTMK
;
A
#
# COMPACT_ATOMS: atom_id res chain seq x y z
N MET A 1 -11.22 4.05 13.60
CA MET A 1 -9.82 3.95 14.05
C MET A 1 -8.91 4.55 12.98
N PRO A 2 -7.75 5.14 13.32
CA PRO A 2 -6.81 5.60 12.31
C PRO A 2 -6.33 4.40 11.48
N VAL A 3 -6.18 4.59 10.17
CA VAL A 3 -5.66 3.57 9.27
C VAL A 3 -4.22 3.24 9.70
N PRO A 4 -3.87 1.96 9.87
CA PRO A 4 -2.53 1.59 10.28
C PRO A 4 -1.51 1.95 9.20
N ARG A 5 -0.34 2.41 9.64
CA ARG A 5 0.75 2.77 8.74
C ARG A 5 1.46 1.52 8.22
N PRO A 6 1.80 1.47 6.93
CA PRO A 6 2.56 0.37 6.39
C PRO A 6 3.97 0.33 6.99
N THR A 7 4.48 -0.87 7.21
CA THR A 7 5.85 -1.07 7.68
C THR A 7 6.87 -0.82 6.55
N PRO A 8 8.13 -0.48 6.86
CA PRO A 8 9.19 -0.38 5.85
C PRO A 8 9.30 -1.63 4.98
N GLY A 9 9.13 -2.82 5.57
CA GLY A 9 9.15 -4.10 4.85
C GLY A 9 8.03 -4.21 3.82
N CYS A 10 6.78 -3.86 4.20
CA CYS A 10 5.65 -3.85 3.26
C CYS A 10 5.88 -2.87 2.10
N ILE A 11 6.39 -1.67 2.39
CA ILE A 11 6.69 -0.66 1.37
C ILE A 11 7.74 -1.20 0.38
N TRP A 12 8.86 -1.75 0.88
CA TRP A 12 9.91 -2.29 0.03
C TRP A 12 9.45 -3.48 -0.81
N ASN A 13 8.68 -4.40 -0.23
CA ASN A 13 8.14 -5.55 -0.96
C ASN A 13 7.23 -5.10 -2.10
N SER A 14 6.34 -4.16 -1.82
CA SER A 14 5.41 -3.59 -2.81
C SER A 14 6.14 -2.81 -3.90
N PHE A 15 7.10 -1.98 -3.50
CA PHE A 15 7.93 -1.22 -4.43
C PHE A 15 8.68 -2.14 -5.41
N ARG A 16 9.36 -3.16 -4.90
CA ARG A 16 10.08 -4.14 -5.74
C ARG A 16 9.15 -4.90 -6.67
N ALA A 17 8.01 -5.36 -6.16
CA ALA A 17 7.01 -6.07 -6.97
C ALA A 17 6.41 -5.18 -8.07
N SER A 18 6.33 -3.87 -7.85
CA SER A 18 5.77 -2.91 -8.80
C SER A 18 6.65 -2.66 -10.03
N GLY A 19 7.95 -2.94 -9.94
CA GLY A 19 8.95 -2.61 -10.98
C GLY A 19 9.17 -1.11 -11.18
N LYS A 20 8.70 -0.26 -10.25
CA LYS A 20 8.90 1.19 -10.29
C LYS A 20 10.35 1.56 -9.94
N ARG A 21 10.75 2.76 -10.35
CA ARG A 21 12.14 3.23 -10.21
C ARG A 21 12.36 4.11 -8.97
N HIS A 22 11.36 4.91 -8.61
CA HIS A 22 11.45 5.88 -7.50
C HIS A 22 10.44 5.55 -6.43
N LEU A 23 10.78 5.83 -5.16
CA LEU A 23 9.90 5.64 -4.01
C LEU A 23 9.67 6.98 -3.30
N LEU A 24 8.43 7.45 -3.31
CA LEU A 24 8.04 8.72 -2.70
C LEU A 24 7.07 8.52 -1.54
N LEU A 25 7.34 9.18 -0.43
CA LEU A 25 6.42 9.25 0.71
C LEU A 25 5.73 10.62 0.70
N THR A 26 4.40 10.63 0.76
CA THR A 26 3.63 11.87 0.94
C THR A 26 2.72 11.79 2.17
N GLY A 27 2.18 12.91 2.58
CA GLY A 27 1.31 13.02 3.74
C GLY A 27 1.40 14.39 4.39
N GLY A 28 0.48 14.69 5.30
CA GLY A 28 0.39 15.94 6.04
C GLY A 28 1.62 16.22 6.91
N ARG A 29 1.63 17.41 7.53
CA ARG A 29 2.67 17.77 8.50
C ARG A 29 2.60 16.82 9.71
N GLY A 30 3.75 16.31 10.15
CA GLY A 30 3.82 15.36 11.27
C GLY A 30 3.37 13.93 10.94
N SER A 31 3.08 13.60 9.68
CA SER A 31 2.71 12.23 9.28
C SER A 31 3.86 11.21 9.40
N GLY A 32 5.08 11.62 9.75
CA GLY A 32 6.23 10.74 9.97
C GLY A 32 7.02 10.39 8.72
N LYS A 33 6.90 11.16 7.63
CA LYS A 33 7.65 10.95 6.37
C LYS A 33 9.15 10.80 6.59
N THR A 34 9.79 11.77 7.22
CA THR A 34 11.23 11.78 7.50
C THR A 34 11.69 10.57 8.32
N THR A 35 10.92 10.23 9.37
CA THR A 35 11.21 9.05 10.21
C THR A 35 11.12 7.75 9.40
N LEU A 36 10.06 7.60 8.60
CA LEU A 36 9.87 6.42 7.76
C LEU A 36 10.91 6.37 6.63
N LEU A 37 11.25 7.51 6.03
CA LEU A 37 12.30 7.62 5.01
C LEU A 37 13.65 7.12 5.56
N GLY A 38 14.01 7.52 6.79
CA GLY A 38 15.19 7.01 7.48
C GLY A 38 15.15 5.51 7.75
N SER A 39 13.97 4.96 8.08
CA SER A 39 13.80 3.52 8.31
C SER A 39 13.83 2.70 7.02
N LEU A 40 13.44 3.29 5.89
CA LEU A 40 13.52 2.64 4.57
C LEU A 40 14.96 2.51 4.08
N CYS A 41 15.85 3.41 4.48
CA CYS A 41 17.25 3.37 4.12
C CYS A 41 18.12 3.68 5.34
N PRO A 42 18.54 2.65 6.10
CA PRO A 42 19.37 2.84 7.30
C PRO A 42 20.82 3.25 6.97
N GLU A 43 21.27 2.98 5.73
CA GLU A 43 22.60 3.40 5.29
C GLU A 43 22.59 4.84 4.75
N PRO A 44 23.66 5.61 4.97
CA PRO A 44 23.77 6.96 4.43
C PRO A 44 23.69 6.95 2.89
N LEU A 45 22.78 7.70 2.33
CA LEU A 45 22.70 7.95 0.88
C LEU A 45 23.16 9.36 0.57
N PRO A 46 23.77 9.58 -0.61
CA PRO A 46 23.95 10.92 -1.12
C PRO A 46 22.60 11.61 -1.24
N GLY A 47 22.54 12.91 -1.01
CA GLY A 47 21.28 13.60 -1.08
C GLY A 47 21.26 14.95 -0.38
N VAL A 48 20.04 15.42 -0.19
CA VAL A 48 19.74 16.65 0.53
C VAL A 48 18.65 16.40 1.56
N THR A 49 18.78 17.04 2.71
CA THR A 49 17.80 17.00 3.79
C THR A 49 17.45 18.41 4.20
N THR A 50 16.16 18.68 4.44
CA THR A 50 15.69 19.94 5.00
C THR A 50 15.35 19.76 6.47
N TRP A 51 15.74 20.72 7.30
CA TRP A 51 15.36 20.75 8.71
C TRP A 51 14.96 22.16 9.15
N ALA A 52 14.08 22.25 10.12
CA ALA A 52 13.56 23.52 10.60
C ALA A 52 14.11 23.86 11.99
N ASP A 53 14.61 25.09 12.16
CA ASP A 53 14.74 25.74 13.48
C ASP A 53 13.41 26.47 13.77
N PRO A 54 12.61 25.99 14.71
CA PRO A 54 11.27 26.49 14.94
C PRO A 54 11.25 28.00 15.21
N GLY A 55 10.41 28.75 14.49
CA GLY A 55 10.27 30.20 14.63
C GLY A 55 11.43 31.04 14.07
N LYS A 56 12.42 30.44 13.41
CA LYS A 56 13.57 31.14 12.82
C LYS A 56 13.72 30.85 11.34
N ALA A 57 14.16 29.65 10.97
CA ALA A 57 14.52 29.34 9.59
C ALA A 57 14.32 27.88 9.23
N VAL A 58 14.32 27.59 7.91
CA VAL A 58 14.47 26.25 7.34
C VAL A 58 15.79 26.21 6.59
N TYR A 59 16.52 25.14 6.81
CA TYR A 59 17.84 24.90 6.22
C TYR A 59 17.78 23.71 5.27
N LEU A 60 18.55 23.77 4.21
CA LEU A 60 18.89 22.63 3.35
C LEU A 60 20.33 22.23 3.65
N ARG A 61 20.53 20.95 3.89
CA ARG A 61 21.83 20.33 4.12
C ARG A 61 22.15 19.34 3.01
N GLU A 62 23.34 19.41 2.48
CA GLU A 62 23.91 18.40 1.61
C GLU A 62 24.53 17.28 2.45
N GLU A 63 24.05 16.06 2.34
CA GLU A 63 24.46 14.94 3.19
C GLU A 63 25.92 14.55 3.02
N ASN A 64 26.46 14.62 1.79
CA ASN A 64 27.82 14.17 1.50
C ASN A 64 28.91 15.11 2.05
N THR A 65 28.61 16.40 2.16
CA THR A 65 29.59 17.41 2.54
C THR A 65 29.29 18.06 3.88
N GLY A 66 28.08 17.90 4.40
CA GLY A 66 27.58 18.58 5.58
C GLY A 66 27.36 20.09 5.40
N ARG A 67 27.49 20.63 4.17
CA ARG A 67 27.23 22.04 3.89
C ARG A 67 25.77 22.38 4.03
N GLU A 68 25.47 23.53 4.62
CA GLU A 68 24.10 23.98 4.87
C GLU A 68 23.88 25.38 4.29
N THR A 69 22.61 25.65 3.95
CA THR A 69 22.13 26.98 3.53
C THR A 69 20.71 27.21 3.98
N VAL A 70 20.34 28.48 4.19
CA VAL A 70 18.96 28.87 4.51
C VAL A 70 18.13 28.86 3.23
N ILE A 71 16.97 28.19 3.28
CA ILE A 71 15.99 28.14 2.20
C ILE A 71 14.63 28.74 2.57
N GLY A 72 14.42 29.07 3.86
CA GLY A 72 13.22 29.73 4.34
C GLY A 72 13.49 30.50 5.60
N LEU A 73 12.88 31.70 5.74
CA LEU A 73 12.93 32.53 6.94
C LEU A 73 11.54 32.68 7.54
N PHE A 74 11.45 32.64 8.87
CA PHE A 74 10.19 32.84 9.56
C PHE A 74 9.81 34.33 9.55
N ASP A 75 8.59 34.60 9.09
CA ASP A 75 8.02 35.95 9.07
C ASP A 75 6.73 35.97 9.92
N SER A 76 6.83 36.49 11.14
CA SER A 76 5.72 36.60 12.08
C SER A 76 4.62 37.57 11.61
N THR A 77 4.95 38.48 10.68
CA THR A 77 4.03 39.54 10.22
C THR A 77 3.05 39.06 9.14
N ARG A 78 3.26 37.88 8.55
CA ARG A 78 2.36 37.32 7.53
C ARG A 78 1.00 36.96 8.14
N PRO A 79 -0.09 37.65 7.76
CA PRO A 79 -1.42 37.37 8.28
C PRO A 79 -1.96 36.05 7.71
N GLY A 80 -2.61 35.23 8.56
CA GLY A 80 -3.44 34.09 8.14
C GLY A 80 -2.73 32.92 7.44
N ALA A 81 -1.41 32.95 7.32
CA ALA A 81 -0.70 31.91 6.60
C ALA A 81 -0.44 30.68 7.50
N GLU A 82 -0.90 29.52 7.09
CA GLU A 82 -0.48 28.23 7.67
C GLU A 82 1.03 28.06 7.63
N ASN A 83 1.71 28.67 6.63
CA ASN A 83 3.14 28.69 6.46
C ASN A 83 3.70 30.12 6.58
N LYS A 84 4.14 30.46 7.78
CA LYS A 84 4.85 31.74 8.04
C LYS A 84 6.31 31.74 7.58
N MET A 85 6.72 30.79 6.77
CA MET A 85 8.08 30.73 6.19
C MET A 85 8.09 31.41 4.83
N GLN A 86 8.96 32.43 4.70
CA GLN A 86 9.25 33.10 3.44
C GLN A 86 10.36 32.35 2.71
N PRO A 87 10.17 31.91 1.46
CA PRO A 87 11.20 31.24 0.67
C PRO A 87 12.46 32.12 0.47
N VAL A 88 13.63 31.50 0.52
CA VAL A 88 14.94 32.11 0.24
C VAL A 88 15.56 31.36 -0.93
N SER A 89 15.15 31.71 -2.16
CA SER A 89 15.59 31.02 -3.39
C SER A 89 17.11 31.06 -3.61
N ARG A 90 17.77 32.11 -3.14
CA ARG A 90 19.25 32.26 -3.28
C ARG A 90 20.02 31.09 -2.64
N GLY A 91 19.55 30.55 -1.51
CA GLY A 91 20.15 29.37 -0.87
C GLY A 91 20.04 28.13 -1.73
N LEU A 92 18.84 27.91 -2.33
CA LEU A 92 18.62 26.81 -3.27
C LEU A 92 19.47 26.95 -4.53
N GLN A 93 19.58 28.17 -5.11
CA GLN A 93 20.44 28.44 -6.29
C GLN A 93 21.90 28.18 -5.99
N ALA A 94 22.42 28.67 -4.83
CA ALA A 94 23.85 28.66 -4.52
C ALA A 94 24.33 27.26 -4.03
N LEU A 95 23.52 26.51 -3.28
CA LEU A 95 23.94 25.20 -2.76
C LEU A 95 23.06 24.06 -3.25
N GLY A 96 21.75 24.25 -3.28
CA GLY A 96 20.79 23.18 -3.57
C GLY A 96 20.97 22.60 -4.98
N VAL A 97 21.07 23.45 -6.01
CA VAL A 97 21.27 23.04 -7.41
C VAL A 97 22.59 22.28 -7.56
N ASP A 98 23.67 22.81 -6.99
CA ASP A 98 24.99 22.18 -7.04
C ASP A 98 25.01 20.85 -6.28
N ALA A 99 24.32 20.75 -5.13
CA ALA A 99 24.22 19.53 -4.34
C ALA A 99 23.50 18.41 -5.14
N LEU A 100 22.37 18.73 -5.81
CA LEU A 100 21.69 17.80 -6.69
C LEU A 100 22.55 17.39 -7.88
N GLY A 101 23.30 18.33 -8.47
CA GLY A 101 24.27 18.04 -9.54
C GLY A 101 25.36 17.06 -9.10
N ARG A 102 25.90 17.23 -7.89
CA ARG A 102 26.86 16.27 -7.30
C ARG A 102 26.21 14.91 -7.02
N CYS A 103 24.95 14.87 -6.62
CA CYS A 103 24.19 13.62 -6.46
C CYS A 103 24.07 12.86 -7.79
N VAL A 104 23.84 13.56 -8.90
CA VAL A 104 23.81 12.96 -10.25
C VAL A 104 25.15 12.29 -10.58
N GLN A 105 26.28 12.93 -10.24
CA GLN A 105 27.64 12.41 -10.51
C GLN A 105 28.10 11.34 -9.49
N HIS A 106 27.39 11.17 -8.36
CA HIS A 106 27.78 10.23 -7.32
C HIS A 106 27.63 8.76 -7.80
N PRO A 107 28.53 7.82 -7.44
CA PRO A 107 28.45 6.42 -7.88
C PRO A 107 27.22 5.66 -7.38
N SER A 108 26.60 6.06 -6.25
CA SER A 108 25.37 5.43 -5.75
C SER A 108 24.24 5.55 -6.76
N PRO A 109 23.51 4.46 -7.05
CA PRO A 109 22.32 4.53 -7.88
C PRO A 109 21.15 5.22 -7.17
N TRP A 110 21.16 5.26 -5.82
CA TRP A 110 20.12 5.85 -5.00
C TRP A 110 20.53 7.22 -4.46
N VAL A 111 19.57 8.13 -4.43
CA VAL A 111 19.69 9.47 -3.84
C VAL A 111 18.49 9.71 -2.94
N ARG A 112 18.75 10.33 -1.77
CA ARG A 112 17.70 10.72 -0.82
C ARG A 112 17.39 12.21 -0.93
N VAL A 113 16.09 12.57 -0.97
CA VAL A 113 15.63 13.97 -0.93
C VAL A 113 14.57 14.11 0.16
N ASP A 114 14.89 14.79 1.24
CA ASP A 114 14.00 14.97 2.38
C ASP A 114 14.00 16.46 2.82
N GLU A 115 13.06 17.30 2.43
CA GLU A 115 11.72 17.15 1.86
C GLU A 115 11.64 17.86 0.49
N ILE A 116 10.61 17.59 -0.34
CA ILE A 116 10.25 18.39 -1.51
C ILE A 116 8.91 19.08 -1.21
N GLY A 117 8.91 20.41 -1.10
CA GLY A 117 7.75 21.19 -0.74
C GLY A 117 7.75 22.60 -1.34
N TYR A 118 6.95 23.51 -0.77
CA TYR A 118 6.72 24.83 -1.36
C TYR A 118 7.97 25.74 -1.32
N LEU A 119 8.91 25.52 -0.39
CA LEU A 119 10.14 26.29 -0.35
C LEU A 119 11.00 25.99 -1.58
N GLU A 120 11.15 24.71 -1.90
CA GLU A 120 11.89 24.21 -3.06
C GLU A 120 11.25 24.68 -4.36
N LEU A 121 9.92 24.77 -4.42
CA LEU A 121 9.17 25.24 -5.60
C LEU A 121 9.41 26.74 -5.91
N SER A 122 9.94 27.51 -4.97
CA SER A 122 10.27 28.93 -5.18
C SER A 122 11.49 29.15 -6.08
N CYS A 123 12.25 28.07 -6.39
CA CYS A 123 13.47 28.11 -7.20
C CYS A 123 13.31 27.23 -8.45
N PRO A 124 13.01 27.80 -9.63
CA PRO A 124 12.85 27.03 -10.87
C PRO A 124 14.07 26.21 -11.25
N GLU A 125 15.27 26.71 -10.99
CA GLU A 125 16.54 26.02 -11.27
C GLU A 125 16.67 24.75 -10.41
N TYR A 126 16.24 24.82 -9.15
CA TYR A 126 16.22 23.66 -8.26
C TYR A 126 15.18 22.63 -8.72
N CYS A 127 13.99 23.07 -9.15
CA CYS A 127 13.00 22.18 -9.76
C CYS A 127 13.53 21.48 -11.01
N GLN A 128 14.30 22.19 -11.85
CA GLN A 128 14.93 21.61 -13.03
C GLN A 128 16.02 20.58 -12.64
N ALA A 129 16.83 20.88 -11.64
CA ALA A 129 17.82 19.95 -11.11
C ALA A 129 17.18 18.68 -10.50
N LEU A 130 16.02 18.83 -9.84
CA LEU A 130 15.23 17.69 -9.37
C LEU A 130 14.73 16.82 -10.55
N ARG A 131 14.19 17.41 -11.64
CA ARG A 131 13.80 16.65 -12.83
C ARG A 131 14.97 15.84 -13.38
N GLN A 132 16.14 16.47 -13.53
CA GLN A 132 17.35 15.77 -13.98
C GLN A 132 17.72 14.62 -13.03
N LEU A 133 17.65 14.83 -11.71
CA LEU A 133 17.92 13.78 -10.73
C LEU A 133 16.99 12.57 -10.92
N PHE A 134 15.70 12.80 -11.17
CA PHE A 134 14.74 11.71 -11.44
C PHE A 134 15.04 10.97 -12.76
N GLU A 135 15.62 11.61 -13.75
CA GLU A 135 16.05 10.93 -14.99
C GLU A 135 17.30 10.08 -14.79
N GLU A 136 18.26 10.54 -13.97
CA GLU A 136 19.58 9.92 -13.87
C GLU A 136 19.70 8.91 -12.72
N LYS A 137 18.95 9.08 -11.61
CA LYS A 137 19.09 8.32 -10.38
C LYS A 137 17.79 7.65 -9.95
N GLN A 138 17.88 6.68 -9.05
CA GLN A 138 16.75 6.21 -8.26
C GLN A 138 16.56 7.15 -7.07
N VAL A 139 15.37 7.66 -6.88
CA VAL A 139 15.10 8.66 -5.85
C VAL A 139 14.21 8.10 -4.76
N LEU A 140 14.67 8.27 -3.51
CA LEU A 140 13.90 8.02 -2.30
C LEU A 140 13.58 9.39 -1.69
N ALA A 141 12.31 9.83 -1.70
CA ALA A 141 11.99 11.18 -1.27
C ALA A 141 10.75 11.28 -0.36
N ALA A 142 10.79 12.30 0.52
CA ALA A 142 9.61 12.82 1.19
C ALA A 142 9.06 14.00 0.38
N VAL A 143 7.77 13.93 0.04
CA VAL A 143 7.07 14.97 -0.73
C VAL A 143 5.94 15.53 0.11
N ARG A 144 5.90 16.84 0.24
CA ARG A 144 4.84 17.51 1.00
C ARG A 144 3.49 17.33 0.31
N LYS A 145 2.46 16.99 1.09
CA LYS A 145 1.09 16.91 0.60
C LYS A 145 0.54 18.33 0.41
N GLN A 146 0.67 18.84 -0.79
CA GLN A 146 0.26 20.19 -1.17
C GLN A 146 -0.17 20.19 -2.63
N ASP A 147 -1.19 20.99 -2.94
CA ASP A 147 -1.64 21.17 -4.31
C ASP A 147 -0.72 22.14 -5.08
N ALA A 148 0.28 21.57 -5.75
CA ALA A 148 1.20 22.32 -6.61
C ALA A 148 1.49 21.50 -7.88
N PRO A 149 1.55 22.17 -9.06
CA PRO A 149 1.73 21.47 -10.34
C PRO A 149 2.97 20.56 -10.37
N PHE A 150 4.10 21.03 -9.90
CA PHE A 150 5.34 20.26 -9.87
C PHE A 150 5.27 19.02 -8.95
N LEU A 151 4.66 19.14 -7.77
CA LEU A 151 4.50 17.99 -6.86
C LEU A 151 3.55 16.96 -7.46
N ARG A 152 2.47 17.40 -8.14
CA ARG A 152 1.58 16.49 -8.88
C ARG A 152 2.31 15.80 -10.02
N GLU A 153 3.14 16.54 -10.80
CA GLU A 153 4.00 15.99 -11.85
C GLU A 153 4.86 14.84 -11.29
N LEU A 154 5.58 15.06 -10.19
CA LEU A 154 6.43 14.04 -9.57
C LEU A 154 5.63 12.82 -9.08
N LEU A 155 4.52 13.04 -8.37
CA LEU A 155 3.72 11.95 -7.79
C LEU A 155 2.93 11.15 -8.84
N GLN A 156 2.67 11.73 -10.03
CA GLN A 156 1.94 11.09 -11.12
C GLN A 156 2.84 10.43 -12.17
N ARG A 157 4.16 10.52 -12.02
CA ARG A 157 5.10 9.82 -12.92
C ARG A 157 4.81 8.32 -12.91
N GLN A 158 4.86 7.71 -14.09
CA GLN A 158 4.59 6.26 -14.22
C GLN A 158 5.65 5.38 -13.55
N ASP A 159 6.87 5.88 -13.39
CA ASP A 159 8.00 5.21 -12.77
C ASP A 159 8.13 5.47 -11.25
N VAL A 160 7.15 6.16 -10.66
CA VAL A 160 7.11 6.48 -9.22
C VAL A 160 6.15 5.53 -8.50
N PHE A 161 6.62 4.95 -7.40
CA PHE A 161 5.83 4.30 -6.37
C PHE A 161 5.61 5.31 -5.24
N SER A 162 4.37 5.68 -4.98
CA SER A 162 4.03 6.67 -3.96
C SER A 162 3.23 6.07 -2.82
N VAL A 163 3.51 6.50 -1.59
CA VAL A 163 2.77 6.12 -0.39
C VAL A 163 2.26 7.37 0.30
N ASP A 164 0.95 7.56 0.32
CA ASP A 164 0.30 8.61 1.11
C ASP A 164 0.10 8.12 2.55
N LEU A 165 0.88 8.63 3.50
CA LEU A 165 0.84 8.19 4.90
C LEU A 165 -0.45 8.55 5.64
N ASP A 166 -1.25 9.45 5.11
CA ASP A 166 -2.58 9.78 5.66
C ASP A 166 -3.65 8.79 5.20
N ASN A 167 -3.45 8.16 4.03
CA ASN A 167 -4.37 7.17 3.46
C ASN A 167 -3.62 6.17 2.56
N PRO A 168 -2.77 5.30 3.13
CA PRO A 168 -1.84 4.47 2.36
C PRO A 168 -2.53 3.44 1.47
N TYR A 169 -3.73 3.00 1.84
CA TYR A 169 -4.46 1.96 1.12
C TYR A 169 -5.62 2.50 0.28
N GLY A 170 -5.83 3.83 0.29
CA GLY A 170 -6.88 4.49 -0.48
C GLY A 170 -8.30 4.03 -0.11
N SER A 171 -9.20 4.09 -1.07
CA SER A 171 -10.56 3.54 -0.94
C SER A 171 -10.57 2.08 -1.38
N ALA A 172 -10.16 1.17 -0.50
CA ALA A 172 -10.14 -0.26 -0.75
C ALA A 172 -11.32 -0.98 -0.08
N GLY A 173 -11.93 -1.93 -0.79
CA GLY A 173 -12.90 -2.89 -0.28
C GLY A 173 -12.27 -4.25 -0.02
N CYS A 174 -12.85 -5.03 0.91
CA CYS A 174 -12.53 -6.43 1.12
C CYS A 174 -13.79 -7.27 1.15
N VAL A 175 -13.85 -8.28 0.31
CA VAL A 175 -14.88 -9.32 0.32
C VAL A 175 -14.24 -10.60 0.86
N MET A 176 -14.61 -10.98 2.08
CA MET A 176 -14.24 -12.25 2.67
C MET A 176 -15.17 -13.33 2.13
N MET A 177 -14.61 -14.25 1.36
CA MET A 177 -15.32 -15.32 0.66
C MET A 177 -15.61 -16.50 1.60
N ALA A 178 -16.72 -16.47 2.33
CA ALA A 178 -17.06 -17.43 3.40
C ALA A 178 -18.27 -18.31 3.07
N SER A 179 -18.70 -18.39 1.79
CA SER A 179 -19.90 -19.14 1.37
C SER A 179 -19.67 -20.63 1.07
N GLY A 180 -18.44 -21.13 1.27
CA GLY A 180 -18.10 -22.53 1.09
C GLY A 180 -18.82 -23.44 2.07
N LEU A 181 -19.46 -24.54 1.59
CA LEU A 181 -20.25 -25.46 2.44
C LEU A 181 -19.41 -26.43 3.27
N GLY A 182 -18.08 -26.47 3.09
CA GLY A 182 -17.20 -27.36 3.85
C GLY A 182 -17.55 -28.87 3.72
N ARG A 183 -18.10 -29.31 2.60
CA ARG A 183 -18.61 -30.68 2.43
C ARG A 183 -17.56 -31.76 2.75
N ARG A 184 -16.31 -31.55 2.34
CA ARG A 184 -15.19 -32.47 2.63
C ARG A 184 -14.77 -32.44 4.10
N PHE A 185 -15.11 -31.37 4.79
CA PHE A 185 -14.83 -31.18 6.22
C PHE A 185 -15.93 -31.75 7.12
N GLY A 186 -17.06 -32.19 6.54
CA GLY A 186 -18.21 -32.69 7.28
C GLY A 186 -19.12 -31.65 7.93
N GLY A 187 -18.93 -30.34 7.60
CA GLY A 187 -19.72 -29.25 8.18
C GLY A 187 -19.08 -27.87 8.14
N SER A 188 -19.32 -27.09 9.18
CA SER A 188 -18.88 -25.68 9.32
C SER A 188 -17.35 -25.51 9.40
N LYS A 189 -16.63 -25.83 8.33
CA LYS A 189 -15.16 -25.71 8.21
C LYS A 189 -14.58 -24.43 8.84
N LEU A 190 -15.20 -23.30 8.58
CA LEU A 190 -14.72 -21.99 9.01
C LEU A 190 -14.81 -21.79 10.54
N MET A 191 -15.63 -22.60 11.22
CA MET A 191 -15.81 -22.53 12.67
C MET A 191 -14.94 -23.55 13.42
N VAL A 192 -14.20 -24.41 12.70
CA VAL A 192 -13.29 -25.38 13.33
C VAL A 192 -12.14 -24.64 14.01
N PRO A 193 -11.78 -25.01 15.24
CA PRO A 193 -10.68 -24.39 15.96
C PRO A 193 -9.32 -24.65 15.30
N PHE A 194 -8.55 -23.58 15.12
CA PHE A 194 -7.14 -23.60 14.75
C PHE A 194 -6.41 -22.66 15.69
N LEU A 195 -5.38 -23.14 16.40
CA LEU A 195 -4.65 -22.35 17.42
C LEU A 195 -5.60 -21.64 18.41
N GLY A 196 -6.64 -22.34 18.86
CA GLY A 196 -7.60 -21.85 19.86
C GLY A 196 -8.63 -20.83 19.39
N LYS A 197 -8.72 -20.55 18.08
CA LYS A 197 -9.72 -19.66 17.46
C LYS A 197 -10.32 -20.32 16.20
N PRO A 198 -11.56 -19.98 15.79
CA PRO A 198 -12.08 -20.43 14.50
C PRO A 198 -11.17 -20.08 13.32
N LEU A 199 -11.10 -20.92 12.28
CA LEU A 199 -10.32 -20.62 11.06
C LEU A 199 -10.63 -19.24 10.50
N LEU A 200 -11.91 -18.87 10.45
CA LEU A 200 -12.37 -17.56 9.97
C LEU A 200 -11.74 -16.38 10.73
N TYR A 201 -11.47 -16.54 12.03
CA TYR A 201 -10.87 -15.49 12.85
C TYR A 201 -9.52 -15.05 12.29
N TRP A 202 -8.69 -15.96 11.83
CA TRP A 202 -7.35 -15.67 11.35
C TRP A 202 -7.36 -14.87 10.04
N ALA A 203 -8.22 -15.25 9.09
CA ALA A 203 -8.42 -14.49 7.86
C ALA A 203 -8.97 -13.07 8.13
N LEU A 204 -9.90 -12.95 9.10
CA LEU A 204 -10.42 -11.66 9.55
C LEU A 204 -9.31 -10.80 10.19
N SER A 205 -8.46 -11.39 11.03
CA SER A 205 -7.35 -10.68 11.68
C SER A 205 -6.34 -10.12 10.68
N ALA A 206 -6.02 -10.87 9.63
CA ALA A 206 -5.11 -10.42 8.58
C ALA A 206 -5.62 -9.18 7.82
N THR A 207 -6.93 -8.97 7.79
CA THR A 207 -7.59 -7.89 7.04
C THR A 207 -8.08 -6.73 7.91
N GLU A 208 -7.91 -6.81 9.24
CA GLU A 208 -8.49 -5.85 10.18
C GLU A 208 -7.93 -4.43 10.03
N GLY A 209 -8.83 -3.43 9.95
CA GLY A 209 -8.48 -2.01 9.92
C GLY A 209 -7.80 -1.52 8.63
N LEU A 210 -7.64 -2.37 7.59
CA LEU A 210 -6.96 -2.01 6.35
C LEU A 210 -7.87 -1.44 5.26
N PHE A 211 -9.18 -1.64 5.40
CA PHE A 211 -10.14 -1.36 4.34
C PHE A 211 -11.15 -0.29 4.75
N SER A 212 -11.55 0.54 3.79
CA SER A 212 -12.66 1.48 3.98
C SER A 212 -14.01 0.76 4.14
N ARG A 213 -14.16 -0.40 3.50
CA ARG A 213 -15.31 -1.31 3.63
C ARG A 213 -14.82 -2.75 3.63
N ARG A 214 -15.23 -3.52 4.63
CA ARG A 214 -14.92 -4.95 4.75
C ARG A 214 -16.22 -5.71 5.03
N VAL A 215 -16.53 -6.69 4.19
CA VAL A 215 -17.74 -7.51 4.29
C VAL A 215 -17.39 -8.99 4.25
N VAL A 216 -18.08 -9.78 5.06
CA VAL A 216 -18.08 -11.25 5.00
C VAL A 216 -19.31 -11.67 4.25
N VAL A 217 -19.16 -12.46 3.19
CA VAL A 217 -20.28 -13.05 2.44
C VAL A 217 -20.32 -14.53 2.76
N THR A 218 -21.42 -15.00 3.35
CA THR A 218 -21.51 -16.38 3.88
C THR A 218 -22.89 -16.97 3.70
N ARG A 219 -22.93 -18.31 3.63
CA ARG A 219 -24.15 -19.13 3.73
C ARG A 219 -24.28 -19.84 5.08
N ASN A 220 -23.27 -19.63 5.96
CA ASN A 220 -23.23 -20.31 7.25
C ASN A 220 -23.72 -19.36 8.36
N PRO A 221 -24.88 -19.67 9.02
CA PRO A 221 -25.41 -18.85 10.10
C PRO A 221 -24.44 -18.68 11.30
N GLU A 222 -23.69 -19.74 11.64
CA GLU A 222 -22.72 -19.69 12.76
C GLU A 222 -21.61 -18.71 12.45
N ALA A 223 -21.07 -18.73 11.21
CA ALA A 223 -20.08 -17.77 10.76
C ALA A 223 -20.63 -16.34 10.78
N ALA A 224 -21.89 -16.15 10.39
CA ALA A 224 -22.55 -14.85 10.43
C ALA A 224 -22.66 -14.30 11.87
N VAL A 225 -23.11 -15.12 12.80
CA VAL A 225 -23.18 -14.76 14.23
C VAL A 225 -21.81 -14.41 14.77
N PHE A 226 -20.79 -15.20 14.46
CA PHE A 226 -19.41 -14.95 14.86
C PHE A 226 -18.88 -13.61 14.32
N CYS A 227 -19.09 -13.32 13.03
CA CYS A 227 -18.68 -12.05 12.42
C CYS A 227 -19.38 -10.84 13.03
N THR A 228 -20.69 -10.97 13.28
CA THR A 228 -21.49 -9.91 13.92
C THR A 228 -20.96 -9.60 15.33
N ALA A 229 -20.60 -10.64 16.10
CA ALA A 229 -20.01 -10.47 17.44
C ALA A 229 -18.65 -9.74 17.40
N LEU A 230 -17.93 -9.82 16.28
CA LEU A 230 -16.68 -9.08 16.03
C LEU A 230 -16.91 -7.70 15.39
N GLY A 231 -18.16 -7.30 15.19
CA GLY A 231 -18.48 -6.01 14.54
C GLY A 231 -18.15 -5.96 13.05
N VAL A 232 -18.08 -7.12 12.38
CA VAL A 232 -17.81 -7.20 10.94
C VAL A 232 -19.12 -7.28 10.15
N GLU A 233 -19.27 -6.39 9.17
CA GLU A 233 -20.44 -6.39 8.27
C GLU A 233 -20.55 -7.74 7.54
N THR A 234 -21.75 -8.33 7.51
CA THR A 234 -21.97 -9.68 6.99
C THR A 234 -23.18 -9.72 6.08
N VAL A 235 -23.02 -10.31 4.90
CA VAL A 235 -24.09 -10.63 3.96
C VAL A 235 -24.35 -12.12 4.06
N VAL A 236 -25.55 -12.47 4.52
CA VAL A 236 -26.04 -13.87 4.56
C VAL A 236 -26.91 -14.13 3.35
N HIS A 237 -26.67 -15.24 2.65
CA HIS A 237 -27.42 -15.62 1.46
C HIS A 237 -27.55 -17.16 1.34
N ASP A 238 -28.39 -17.61 0.44
CA ASP A 238 -28.60 -19.02 0.10
C ASP A 238 -28.24 -19.39 -1.34
N GLU A 239 -27.82 -18.38 -2.14
CA GLU A 239 -27.38 -18.53 -3.52
C GLU A 239 -26.24 -19.56 -3.65
N PRO A 240 -26.27 -20.48 -4.65
CA PRO A 240 -25.38 -21.64 -4.67
C PRO A 240 -23.98 -21.34 -5.20
N GLY A 241 -23.79 -20.26 -5.95
CA GLY A 241 -22.59 -20.02 -6.76
C GLY A 241 -21.51 -19.19 -6.08
N ARG A 242 -20.25 -19.39 -6.48
CA ARG A 242 -19.16 -18.45 -6.16
C ARG A 242 -19.36 -17.08 -6.79
N ASN A 243 -19.93 -17.04 -7.99
CA ASN A 243 -20.32 -15.81 -8.68
C ASN A 243 -21.24 -14.95 -7.83
N ASP A 244 -22.19 -15.56 -7.12
CA ASP A 244 -23.13 -14.84 -6.25
C ASP A 244 -22.42 -14.24 -5.05
N THR A 245 -21.48 -14.97 -4.44
CA THR A 245 -20.64 -14.44 -3.35
C THR A 245 -19.83 -13.23 -3.80
N VAL A 246 -19.27 -13.27 -5.02
CA VAL A 246 -18.51 -12.13 -5.59
C VAL A 246 -19.42 -10.93 -5.84
N ARG A 247 -20.57 -11.16 -6.50
CA ARG A 247 -21.56 -10.11 -6.82
C ARG A 247 -22.08 -9.42 -5.56
N LEU A 248 -22.61 -10.22 -4.61
CA LEU A 248 -23.14 -9.71 -3.34
C LEU A 248 -22.07 -8.94 -2.53
N GLY A 249 -20.86 -9.45 -2.53
CA GLY A 249 -19.72 -8.77 -1.88
C GLY A 249 -19.41 -7.43 -2.51
N LEU A 250 -19.35 -7.34 -3.85
CA LEU A 250 -19.12 -6.06 -4.56
C LEU A 250 -20.24 -5.05 -4.35
N GLU A 251 -21.49 -5.51 -4.31
CA GLU A 251 -22.63 -4.65 -3.99
C GLU A 251 -22.53 -4.07 -2.58
N ALA A 252 -22.15 -4.91 -1.61
CA ALA A 252 -22.03 -4.52 -0.21
C ALA A 252 -20.85 -3.57 0.06
N VAL A 253 -19.67 -3.78 -0.54
CA VAL A 253 -18.53 -2.84 -0.38
C VAL A 253 -18.74 -1.53 -1.11
N GLY A 254 -19.58 -1.46 -2.12
CA GLY A 254 -20.03 -0.26 -2.79
C GLY A 254 -18.94 0.47 -3.57
N ASN A 255 -18.84 1.79 -3.39
CA ASN A 255 -17.98 2.65 -4.19
C ASN A 255 -16.52 2.66 -3.68
N VAL A 256 -15.75 1.67 -4.10
CA VAL A 256 -14.30 1.57 -3.80
C VAL A 256 -13.49 1.58 -5.10
N THR A 257 -12.19 1.92 -5.03
CA THR A 257 -11.30 1.98 -6.20
C THR A 257 -10.63 0.64 -6.51
N GLN A 258 -10.57 -0.24 -5.53
CA GLN A 258 -10.03 -1.59 -5.63
C GLN A 258 -10.72 -2.49 -4.61
N CYS A 259 -10.77 -3.80 -4.87
CA CYS A 259 -11.39 -4.77 -3.98
C CYS A 259 -10.55 -6.04 -3.86
N LEU A 260 -10.27 -6.45 -2.63
CA LEU A 260 -9.61 -7.72 -2.31
C LEU A 260 -10.66 -8.81 -2.10
N PHE A 261 -10.58 -9.89 -2.89
CA PHE A 261 -11.37 -11.11 -2.66
C PHE A 261 -10.50 -12.10 -1.89
N CYS A 262 -10.82 -12.23 -0.61
CA CYS A 262 -10.02 -13.00 0.35
C CYS A 262 -10.74 -14.30 0.73
N PRO A 263 -10.15 -15.49 0.49
CA PRO A 263 -10.68 -16.74 1.02
C PRO A 263 -10.70 -16.72 2.55
N ALA A 264 -11.78 -17.23 3.14
CA ALA A 264 -11.95 -17.28 4.59
C ALA A 264 -11.23 -18.48 5.24
N ASP A 265 -10.67 -19.37 4.44
CA ASP A 265 -10.04 -20.64 4.81
C ASP A 265 -8.50 -20.67 4.63
N GLN A 266 -7.88 -19.48 4.55
CA GLN A 266 -6.43 -19.29 4.55
C GLN A 266 -5.97 -18.70 5.90
N PRO A 267 -5.79 -19.52 6.95
CA PRO A 267 -5.54 -19.00 8.31
C PRO A 267 -4.15 -18.42 8.51
N LEU A 268 -3.19 -18.71 7.64
CA LEU A 268 -1.83 -18.18 7.72
C LEU A 268 -1.56 -17.01 6.78
N LEU A 269 -2.56 -16.51 6.05
CA LEU A 269 -2.41 -15.28 5.28
C LEU A 269 -1.93 -14.16 6.21
N SER A 270 -0.77 -13.58 5.88
CA SER A 270 -0.21 -12.55 6.72
C SER A 270 -0.83 -11.17 6.43
N ARG A 271 -0.93 -10.37 7.48
CA ARG A 271 -1.30 -8.96 7.37
C ARG A 271 -0.36 -8.21 6.42
N GLN A 272 0.95 -8.51 6.46
CA GLN A 272 1.95 -7.87 5.61
C GLN A 272 1.70 -8.12 4.13
N THR A 273 1.29 -9.32 3.77
CA THR A 273 0.90 -9.67 2.38
C THR A 273 -0.31 -8.86 1.94
N VAL A 274 -1.34 -8.73 2.78
CA VAL A 274 -2.53 -7.91 2.48
C VAL A 274 -2.16 -6.43 2.32
N GLU A 275 -1.39 -5.85 3.23
CA GLU A 275 -0.90 -4.47 3.15
C GLU A 275 -0.10 -4.24 1.86
N SER A 276 0.80 -5.15 1.54
CA SER A 276 1.63 -5.05 0.33
C SER A 276 0.80 -5.12 -0.95
N LEU A 277 -0.22 -5.98 -1.02
CA LEU A 277 -1.15 -6.04 -2.15
C LEU A 277 -1.90 -4.71 -2.33
N LEU A 278 -2.39 -4.12 -1.25
CA LEU A 278 -3.10 -2.85 -1.28
C LEU A 278 -2.21 -1.70 -1.77
N LEU A 279 -0.96 -1.63 -1.31
CA LEU A 279 0.02 -0.66 -1.78
C LEU A 279 0.34 -0.84 -3.27
N CYS A 280 0.49 -2.09 -3.74
CA CYS A 280 0.67 -2.39 -5.16
C CYS A 280 -0.52 -1.91 -5.99
N GLY A 281 -1.75 -2.17 -5.54
CA GLY A 281 -2.96 -1.73 -6.23
C GLY A 281 -3.09 -0.21 -6.31
N GLN A 282 -2.73 0.53 -5.26
CA GLN A 282 -2.73 2.00 -5.27
C GLN A 282 -1.76 2.57 -6.32
N ASN A 283 -0.67 1.87 -6.59
CA ASN A 283 0.39 2.31 -7.50
C ASN A 283 0.27 1.79 -8.93
N SER A 284 -0.79 1.04 -9.25
CA SER A 284 -0.93 0.40 -10.57
C SER A 284 -2.41 0.23 -10.97
N ARG A 285 -2.99 1.31 -11.49
CA ARG A 285 -4.38 1.28 -12.01
C ARG A 285 -4.53 0.27 -13.13
N GLY A 286 -5.71 -0.35 -13.24
CA GLY A 286 -6.00 -1.33 -14.28
C GLY A 286 -5.24 -2.65 -14.14
N ARG A 287 -4.70 -2.96 -12.95
CA ARG A 287 -4.01 -4.22 -12.69
C ARG A 287 -4.78 -5.12 -11.73
N ILE A 288 -4.48 -6.41 -11.82
CA ILE A 288 -4.95 -7.46 -10.94
C ILE A 288 -3.72 -7.96 -10.17
N TRP A 289 -3.77 -7.92 -8.84
CA TRP A 289 -2.66 -8.35 -8.01
C TRP A 289 -2.97 -9.63 -7.24
N ARG A 290 -1.99 -10.52 -7.19
CA ARG A 290 -2.08 -11.79 -6.47
C ARG A 290 -0.77 -12.07 -5.73
N PRO A 291 -0.80 -12.69 -4.54
CA PRO A 291 0.41 -13.24 -3.95
C PRO A 291 0.88 -14.45 -4.78
N CYS A 292 2.19 -14.71 -4.77
CA CYS A 292 2.76 -15.89 -5.41
C CYS A 292 3.90 -16.48 -4.57
N PHE A 293 4.01 -17.80 -4.61
CA PHE A 293 5.17 -18.49 -4.07
C PHE A 293 5.89 -19.23 -5.21
N GLN A 294 7.18 -18.91 -5.42
CA GLN A 294 8.00 -19.49 -6.51
C GLN A 294 7.33 -19.43 -7.88
N GLY A 295 6.69 -18.30 -8.20
CA GLY A 295 6.02 -18.08 -9.46
C GLY A 295 4.61 -18.67 -9.57
N THR A 296 4.16 -19.50 -8.61
CA THR A 296 2.81 -20.03 -8.58
C THR A 296 1.87 -19.03 -7.89
N PRO A 297 0.89 -18.44 -8.61
CA PRO A 297 -0.01 -17.46 -8.02
C PRO A 297 -1.07 -18.13 -7.14
N GLY A 298 -1.35 -17.48 -6.00
CA GLY A 298 -2.37 -17.90 -5.04
C GLY A 298 -3.54 -16.91 -4.89
N ALA A 299 -4.28 -17.06 -3.83
CA ALA A 299 -5.24 -16.09 -3.31
C ALA A 299 -4.66 -15.43 -2.04
N PRO A 300 -5.18 -14.26 -1.63
CA PRO A 300 -6.30 -13.49 -2.18
C PRO A 300 -6.00 -12.81 -3.53
N ILE A 301 -7.05 -12.32 -4.21
CA ILE A 301 -6.90 -11.56 -5.46
C ILE A 301 -7.43 -10.15 -5.25
N LEU A 302 -6.60 -9.16 -5.56
CA LEU A 302 -6.96 -7.75 -5.57
C LEU A 302 -7.26 -7.30 -6.99
N PHE A 303 -8.47 -6.79 -7.22
CA PHE A 303 -8.88 -6.24 -8.50
C PHE A 303 -9.00 -4.72 -8.45
N SER A 304 -8.50 -4.04 -9.49
CA SER A 304 -8.87 -2.66 -9.77
C SER A 304 -10.37 -2.58 -10.10
N ARG A 305 -10.97 -1.42 -9.84
CA ARG A 305 -12.37 -1.12 -10.18
C ARG A 305 -12.72 -1.40 -11.65
N ASP A 306 -11.76 -1.33 -12.55
CA ASP A 306 -11.95 -1.56 -13.98
C ASP A 306 -12.52 -2.95 -14.29
N TYR A 307 -12.37 -3.92 -13.37
CA TYR A 307 -12.87 -5.30 -13.50
C TYR A 307 -14.18 -5.55 -12.77
N PHE A 308 -14.75 -4.58 -12.06
CA PHE A 308 -15.92 -4.82 -11.20
C PHE A 308 -17.17 -5.19 -12.00
N ASP A 309 -17.35 -4.64 -13.18
CA ASP A 309 -18.48 -4.98 -14.04
C ASP A 309 -18.40 -6.45 -14.49
N GLU A 310 -17.26 -6.89 -14.96
CA GLU A 310 -17.03 -8.30 -15.34
C GLU A 310 -17.18 -9.25 -14.14
N LEU A 311 -16.69 -8.85 -12.97
CA LEU A 311 -16.82 -9.64 -11.73
C LEU A 311 -18.27 -9.79 -11.27
N LYS A 312 -19.15 -8.81 -11.54
CA LYS A 312 -20.59 -8.91 -11.24
C LYS A 312 -21.33 -9.85 -12.19
N HIS A 313 -20.80 -10.08 -13.39
CA HIS A 313 -21.41 -10.89 -14.44
C HIS A 313 -20.67 -12.23 -14.67
N LEU A 314 -20.05 -12.77 -13.63
CA LEU A 314 -19.34 -14.06 -13.71
C LEU A 314 -20.27 -15.21 -14.12
N PRO A 315 -19.79 -16.17 -14.92
CA PRO A 315 -20.52 -17.41 -15.20
C PRO A 315 -20.84 -18.16 -13.91
N GLN A 316 -21.96 -18.90 -13.93
CA GLN A 316 -22.45 -19.65 -12.78
C GLN A 316 -21.35 -20.55 -12.16
N GLY A 317 -21.20 -20.46 -10.85
CA GLY A 317 -20.22 -21.24 -10.07
C GLY A 317 -18.75 -20.80 -10.21
N LYS A 318 -18.46 -19.84 -11.10
CA LYS A 318 -17.10 -19.30 -11.25
C LYS A 318 -16.81 -18.20 -10.23
N GLY A 319 -15.54 -18.03 -9.90
CA GLY A 319 -15.06 -16.91 -9.05
C GLY A 319 -14.15 -15.98 -9.85
N GLY A 320 -13.62 -14.93 -9.21
CA GLY A 320 -12.75 -13.94 -9.87
C GLY A 320 -11.49 -14.48 -10.56
N GLY A 321 -11.09 -15.72 -10.27
CA GLY A 321 -9.97 -16.36 -10.95
C GLY A 321 -10.12 -16.46 -12.46
N VAL A 322 -11.35 -16.55 -13.01
CA VAL A 322 -11.57 -16.58 -14.47
C VAL A 322 -11.28 -15.21 -15.09
N VAL A 323 -11.63 -14.12 -14.42
CA VAL A 323 -11.29 -12.75 -14.87
C VAL A 323 -9.79 -12.55 -14.85
N ALA A 324 -9.10 -13.00 -13.80
CA ALA A 324 -7.65 -12.95 -13.76
C ALA A 324 -6.99 -13.77 -14.88
N ALA A 325 -7.58 -14.91 -15.24
CA ALA A 325 -7.07 -15.75 -16.33
C ALA A 325 -7.30 -15.14 -17.72
N SER A 326 -8.45 -14.47 -17.95
CA SER A 326 -8.74 -13.79 -19.23
C SER A 326 -7.93 -12.52 -19.45
N HIS A 327 -7.42 -11.91 -18.36
CA HIS A 327 -6.60 -10.69 -18.39
C HIS A 327 -5.15 -10.94 -17.92
N GLY A 328 -4.52 -12.05 -18.36
CA GLY A 328 -3.19 -12.47 -17.90
C GLY A 328 -2.12 -11.38 -18.02
N GLU A 329 -2.16 -10.54 -19.05
CA GLU A 329 -1.25 -9.41 -19.27
C GLU A 329 -1.41 -8.29 -18.22
N SER A 330 -2.56 -8.21 -17.58
CA SER A 330 -2.84 -7.26 -16.49
C SER A 330 -2.54 -7.82 -15.10
N VAL A 331 -2.35 -9.13 -14.98
CA VAL A 331 -1.99 -9.77 -13.70
C VAL A 331 -0.55 -9.47 -13.34
N ARG A 332 -0.37 -9.10 -12.07
CA ARG A 332 0.93 -8.93 -11.42
C ARG A 332 0.97 -9.77 -10.15
N THR A 333 2.15 -10.21 -9.79
CA THR A 333 2.34 -11.07 -8.62
C THR A 333 3.22 -10.41 -7.58
N LEU A 334 2.84 -10.62 -6.31
CA LEU A 334 3.60 -10.23 -5.13
C LEU A 334 4.24 -11.48 -4.54
N PRO A 335 5.57 -11.64 -4.55
CA PRO A 335 6.23 -12.78 -3.92
C PRO A 335 5.99 -12.81 -2.41
N VAL A 336 5.59 -13.97 -1.88
CA VAL A 336 5.53 -14.24 -0.44
C VAL A 336 6.69 -15.15 -0.03
N ALA A 337 7.14 -15.02 1.21
CA ALA A 337 8.27 -15.78 1.73
C ALA A 337 7.88 -17.21 2.14
N ASP A 338 6.64 -17.38 2.61
CA ASP A 338 6.13 -18.66 3.11
C ASP A 338 4.94 -19.14 2.27
N LYS A 339 5.09 -20.33 1.65
CA LYS A 339 4.01 -20.94 0.86
C LYS A 339 2.75 -21.20 1.67
N ARG A 340 2.86 -21.37 2.99
CA ARG A 340 1.74 -21.68 3.89
C ARG A 340 0.74 -20.52 3.98
N GLU A 341 1.16 -19.28 3.68
CA GLU A 341 0.23 -18.14 3.58
C GLU A 341 -0.86 -18.36 2.52
N LEU A 342 -0.59 -19.20 1.51
CA LEU A 342 -1.47 -19.44 0.37
C LEU A 342 -2.22 -20.78 0.46
N TRP A 343 -2.14 -21.48 1.59
CA TRP A 343 -2.80 -22.77 1.77
C TRP A 343 -4.27 -22.61 2.14
N ASP A 344 -5.13 -23.19 1.32
CA ASP A 344 -6.55 -23.37 1.65
C ASP A 344 -6.72 -24.64 2.53
N ILE A 345 -7.41 -24.52 3.63
CA ILE A 345 -7.76 -25.67 4.49
C ILE A 345 -9.03 -26.29 3.97
N ASP A 346 -8.94 -27.35 3.16
CA ASP A 346 -10.06 -28.00 2.51
C ASP A 346 -10.55 -29.29 3.21
N THR A 347 -9.66 -29.94 3.96
CA THR A 347 -9.93 -31.21 4.67
C THR A 347 -9.38 -31.18 6.09
N PRO A 348 -9.86 -32.05 7.00
CA PRO A 348 -9.30 -32.22 8.34
C PRO A 348 -7.80 -32.57 8.33
N GLU A 349 -7.37 -33.34 7.32
CA GLU A 349 -5.95 -33.72 7.14
C GLU A 349 -5.10 -32.48 6.84
N ASN A 350 -5.58 -31.55 5.99
CA ASN A 350 -4.87 -30.28 5.74
C ASN A 350 -4.70 -29.47 7.01
N LEU A 351 -5.70 -29.44 7.89
CA LEU A 351 -5.61 -28.75 9.17
C LEU A 351 -4.55 -29.39 10.07
N THR A 352 -4.57 -30.72 10.19
CA THR A 352 -3.59 -31.47 10.99
C THR A 352 -2.17 -31.29 10.48
N GLU A 353 -1.98 -31.33 9.15
CA GLU A 353 -0.69 -31.07 8.50
C GLU A 353 -0.18 -29.66 8.84
N LEU A 354 -1.07 -28.65 8.73
CA LEU A 354 -0.71 -27.27 9.05
C LEU A 354 -0.28 -27.12 10.52
N GLU A 355 -1.03 -27.69 11.46
CA GLU A 355 -0.68 -27.65 12.89
C GLU A 355 0.66 -28.32 13.21
N GLN A 356 1.00 -29.39 12.50
CA GLN A 356 2.29 -30.05 12.65
C GLN A 356 3.46 -29.20 12.16
N THR A 357 3.27 -28.40 11.11
CA THR A 357 4.32 -27.52 10.58
C THR A 357 4.59 -26.29 11.45
N MET A 358 3.73 -26.01 12.44
CA MET A 358 3.84 -24.87 13.35
C MET A 358 4.44 -25.21 14.72
N LYS A 359 4.67 -26.49 14.97
CA LYS A 359 5.37 -26.99 16.17
C LYS A 359 6.89 -27.01 15.94
#